data_cb0191c4dbabb3df5b7ab4387c6ce0a7
#
_entry.id   cb0191c4dbabb3df5b7ab4387c6ce0a7
#
_cell.length_a   1.000
_cell.length_b   1.000
_cell.length_c   1.000
_cell.angle_alpha   90.00
_cell.angle_beta   90.00
_cell.angle_gamma   90.00
#
_symmetry.space_group_name_H-M   'P 1'
#
loop_
_entity.id
_entity.type
_entity.pdbx_description
1 polymer ?
#
loop_
_entity_poly.entity_id
_entity_poly.type
_entity_poly.pdbx_seq_one_letter_code
_entity_poly.pdbx_strand_id
1 'polypeptide(L)'
;MSDTTILISALETAPGVIIPLIREVPADRLKRRPSEGKWSAYEHAIHLSQSDVAFRARLDLILSGPEPLIKTIENSPEDEAGAMLEVDLDASLDRYVRERASLVERLKQLSPDEWQKEAVHEAFDHYSVFIMFRHLLNHEMFHAYRIEELLLKKDWD
;
A
#
# COMPACT_ATOMS: atom_id res chain seq x y z
N MET A 1 -14.05 16.76 -13.32
CA MET A 1 -13.56 15.41 -12.97
C MET A 1 -13.94 15.17 -11.53
N SER A 2 -14.57 14.03 -11.19
CA SER A 2 -14.97 13.75 -9.81
C SER A 2 -13.75 13.35 -8.96
N ASP A 3 -13.86 13.53 -7.64
CA ASP A 3 -12.79 13.15 -6.71
C ASP A 3 -12.42 11.66 -6.81
N THR A 4 -13.42 10.80 -7.07
CA THR A 4 -13.22 9.37 -7.30
C THR A 4 -12.43 9.09 -8.57
N THR A 5 -12.67 9.81 -9.66
CA THR A 5 -11.91 9.68 -10.91
C THR A 5 -10.44 10.08 -10.71
N ILE A 6 -10.19 11.14 -9.97
CA ILE A 6 -8.83 11.60 -9.65
C ILE A 6 -8.12 10.55 -8.79
N LEU A 7 -8.79 10.04 -7.77
CA LEU A 7 -8.23 9.02 -6.88
C LEU A 7 -7.89 7.72 -7.64
N ILE A 8 -8.79 7.24 -8.50
CA ILE A 8 -8.56 6.06 -9.34
C ILE A 8 -7.33 6.27 -10.23
N SER A 9 -7.24 7.43 -10.90
CA SER A 9 -6.11 7.74 -11.77
C SER A 9 -4.78 7.79 -11.01
N ALA A 10 -4.78 8.35 -9.79
CA ALA A 10 -3.59 8.40 -8.95
C ALA A 10 -3.15 6.98 -8.51
N LEU A 11 -4.09 6.12 -8.10
CA LEU A 11 -3.80 4.73 -7.77
C LEU A 11 -3.29 3.94 -8.98
N GLU A 12 -3.90 4.13 -10.16
CA GLU A 12 -3.52 3.46 -11.40
C GLU A 12 -2.08 3.80 -11.82
N THR A 13 -1.66 5.04 -11.62
CA THR A 13 -0.34 5.54 -12.05
C THR A 13 0.76 5.37 -11.01
N ALA A 14 0.43 5.22 -9.72
CA ALA A 14 1.40 5.14 -8.63
C ALA A 14 2.49 4.06 -8.82
N PRO A 15 2.19 2.82 -9.26
CA PRO A 15 3.22 1.81 -9.51
C PRO A 15 4.27 2.25 -10.54
N GLY A 16 3.87 3.07 -11.53
CA GLY A 16 4.76 3.61 -12.56
C GLY A 16 5.82 4.58 -12.02
N VAL A 17 5.60 5.14 -10.84
CA VAL A 17 6.57 5.99 -10.12
C VAL A 17 7.34 5.17 -9.09
N ILE A 18 6.64 4.33 -8.33
CA ILE A 18 7.20 3.61 -7.18
C ILE A 18 8.15 2.49 -7.61
N ILE A 19 7.81 1.70 -8.63
CA ILE A 19 8.66 0.58 -9.07
C ILE A 19 10.01 1.05 -9.60
N PRO A 20 10.10 2.06 -10.48
CA PRO A 20 11.39 2.63 -10.87
C PRO A 20 12.21 3.14 -9.69
N LEU A 21 11.58 3.83 -8.73
CA LEU A 21 12.24 4.29 -7.50
C LEU A 21 12.87 3.13 -6.72
N ILE A 22 12.14 2.01 -6.53
CA ILE A 22 12.67 0.81 -5.87
C ILE A 22 13.88 0.26 -6.63
N ARG A 23 13.83 0.26 -7.97
CA ARG A 23 14.90 -0.23 -8.84
C ARG A 23 16.15 0.65 -8.85
N GLU A 24 16.04 1.91 -8.46
CA GLU A 24 17.19 2.82 -8.31
C GLU A 24 18.04 2.51 -7.07
N VAL A 25 17.46 1.86 -6.04
CA VAL A 25 18.19 1.58 -4.81
C VAL A 25 19.33 0.58 -5.08
N PRO A 26 20.60 0.93 -4.80
CA PRO A 26 21.73 0.04 -5.03
C PRO A 26 21.59 -1.28 -4.27
N ALA A 27 22.03 -2.38 -4.89
CA ALA A 27 21.88 -3.73 -4.34
C ALA A 27 22.50 -3.90 -2.94
N ASP A 28 23.61 -3.22 -2.67
CA ASP A 28 24.31 -3.24 -1.37
C ASP A 28 23.55 -2.50 -0.26
N ARG A 29 22.60 -1.64 -0.61
CA ARG A 29 21.77 -0.86 0.33
C ARG A 29 20.34 -1.35 0.42
N LEU A 30 19.85 -2.04 -0.60
CA LEU A 30 18.43 -2.39 -0.77
C LEU A 30 17.87 -3.16 0.44
N LYS A 31 18.60 -4.13 0.96
CA LYS A 31 18.20 -4.93 2.15
C LYS A 31 18.77 -4.39 3.46
N ARG A 32 19.56 -3.31 3.43
CA ARG A 32 20.16 -2.77 4.63
C ARG A 32 19.19 -1.92 5.42
N ARG A 33 18.93 -2.28 6.65
CA ARG A 33 18.16 -1.47 7.59
C ARG A 33 18.97 -0.27 8.05
N PRO A 34 18.40 0.95 8.12
CA PRO A 34 19.15 2.14 8.55
C PRO A 34 19.50 2.11 10.05
N SER A 35 18.71 1.41 10.86
CA SER A 35 18.94 1.16 12.28
C SER A 35 18.05 0.01 12.76
N GLU A 36 18.29 -0.45 13.98
CA GLU A 36 17.43 -1.46 14.62
C GLU A 36 15.97 -0.98 14.67
N GLY A 37 15.03 -1.86 14.37
CA GLY A 37 13.60 -1.56 14.37
C GLY A 37 13.11 -0.67 13.21
N LYS A 38 13.98 -0.35 12.24
CA LYS A 38 13.60 0.41 11.04
C LYS A 38 13.73 -0.45 9.79
N TRP A 39 12.73 -0.41 8.94
CA TRP A 39 12.71 -1.17 7.70
C TRP A 39 13.71 -0.66 6.67
N SER A 40 14.25 -1.59 5.90
CA SER A 40 15.01 -1.32 4.68
C SER A 40 14.09 -0.91 3.52
N ALA A 41 14.67 -0.41 2.43
CA ALA A 41 13.94 -0.14 1.20
C ALA A 41 13.26 -1.40 0.64
N TYR A 42 13.91 -2.56 0.78
CA TYR A 42 13.35 -3.86 0.40
C TYR A 42 12.08 -4.19 1.16
N GLU A 43 12.09 -4.05 2.48
CA GLU A 43 10.93 -4.35 3.34
C GLU A 43 9.77 -3.39 3.04
N HIS A 44 10.03 -2.10 2.84
CA HIS A 44 9.02 -1.16 2.37
C HIS A 44 8.40 -1.57 1.03
N ALA A 45 9.21 -2.04 0.07
CA ALA A 45 8.73 -2.49 -1.23
C ALA A 45 7.88 -3.76 -1.15
N ILE A 46 8.29 -4.75 -0.35
CA ILE A 46 7.51 -5.98 -0.11
C ILE A 46 6.17 -5.63 0.54
N HIS A 47 6.19 -4.78 1.58
CA HIS A 47 4.98 -4.34 2.26
C HIS A 47 3.97 -3.68 1.31
N LEU A 48 4.42 -2.78 0.43
CA LEU A 48 3.57 -2.16 -0.59
C LEU A 48 2.91 -3.20 -1.51
N SER A 49 3.65 -4.21 -1.92
CA SER A 49 3.14 -5.25 -2.83
C SER A 49 2.01 -6.11 -2.23
N GLN A 50 1.84 -6.07 -0.93
CA GLN A 50 0.82 -6.84 -0.19
C GLN A 50 -0.44 -6.04 0.10
N SER A 51 -0.39 -4.71 0.02
CA SER A 51 -1.45 -3.82 0.49
C SER A 51 -2.75 -3.96 -0.32
N ASP A 52 -2.68 -4.10 -1.64
CA ASP A 52 -3.86 -4.17 -2.51
C ASP A 52 -4.78 -5.35 -2.18
N VAL A 53 -4.21 -6.50 -1.82
CA VAL A 53 -4.98 -7.70 -1.43
C VAL A 53 -5.78 -7.43 -0.16
N ALA A 54 -5.15 -6.79 0.83
CA ALA A 54 -5.82 -6.44 2.09
C ALA A 54 -6.94 -5.40 1.88
N PHE A 55 -6.69 -4.37 1.07
CA PHE A 55 -7.69 -3.34 0.79
C PHE A 55 -8.85 -3.85 -0.07
N ARG A 56 -8.60 -4.79 -0.97
CA ARG A 56 -9.66 -5.48 -1.72
C ARG A 56 -10.56 -6.29 -0.77
N ALA A 57 -9.98 -7.06 0.13
CA ALA A 57 -10.75 -7.83 1.11
C ALA A 57 -11.61 -6.92 2.00
N ARG A 58 -11.08 -5.76 2.39
CA ARG A 58 -11.86 -4.74 3.12
C ARG A 58 -13.00 -4.16 2.28
N LEU A 59 -12.77 -3.90 0.99
CA LEU A 59 -13.83 -3.44 0.08
C LEU A 59 -14.98 -4.45 0.03
N ASP A 60 -14.67 -5.72 -0.17
CA ASP A 60 -15.68 -6.78 -0.21
C ASP A 60 -16.44 -6.87 1.11
N LEU A 61 -15.75 -6.73 2.24
CA LEU A 61 -16.37 -6.71 3.57
C LEU A 61 -17.33 -5.50 3.72
N ILE A 62 -16.92 -4.30 3.32
CA ILE A 62 -17.75 -3.09 3.40
C ILE A 62 -18.98 -3.21 2.50
N LEU A 63 -18.84 -3.76 1.30
CA LEU A 63 -19.95 -3.88 0.35
C LEU A 63 -20.92 -5.01 0.71
N SER A 64 -20.51 -6.01 1.49
CA SER A 64 -21.30 -7.23 1.77
C SER A 64 -22.36 -7.08 2.86
N GLY A 65 -22.31 -6.04 3.70
CA GLY A 65 -23.24 -5.95 4.84
C GLY A 65 -23.40 -4.55 5.43
N PRO A 66 -24.28 -4.41 6.42
CA PRO A 66 -24.46 -3.16 7.16
C PRO A 66 -23.31 -2.98 8.15
N GLU A 67 -22.69 -1.79 8.15
CA GLU A 67 -21.72 -1.32 9.14
C GLU A 67 -20.65 -2.35 9.58
N PRO A 68 -19.86 -2.93 8.65
CA PRO A 68 -18.81 -3.86 9.02
C PRO A 68 -17.73 -3.17 9.84
N LEU A 69 -17.16 -3.90 10.81
CA LEU A 69 -16.04 -3.42 11.60
C LEU A 69 -14.71 -3.67 10.85
N ILE A 70 -13.98 -2.59 10.60
CA ILE A 70 -12.63 -2.63 10.03
C ILE A 70 -11.60 -2.48 11.14
N LYS A 71 -10.73 -3.47 11.25
CA LYS A 71 -9.63 -3.47 12.22
C LYS A 71 -8.38 -2.82 11.62
N THR A 72 -7.59 -2.20 12.47
CA THR A 72 -6.24 -1.75 12.11
C THR A 72 -5.37 -2.96 11.72
N ILE A 73 -4.59 -2.82 10.66
CA ILE A 73 -3.57 -3.80 10.30
C ILE A 73 -2.29 -3.40 11.01
N GLU A 74 -1.83 -4.26 11.91
CA GLU A 74 -0.55 -4.12 12.59
C GLU A 74 0.51 -4.97 11.86
N ASN A 75 1.76 -4.53 11.93
CA ASN A 75 2.86 -5.35 11.45
C ASN A 75 3.00 -6.59 12.31
N SER A 76 3.25 -7.73 11.67
CA SER A 76 3.49 -8.96 12.41
C SER A 76 4.84 -8.94 13.13
N PRO A 77 5.02 -9.67 14.24
CA PRO A 77 6.33 -9.84 14.86
C PRO A 77 7.37 -10.43 13.91
N GLU A 78 6.94 -11.28 12.97
CA GLU A 78 7.80 -11.87 11.93
C GLU A 78 8.29 -10.82 10.95
N ASP A 79 7.44 -9.86 10.54
CA ASP A 79 7.82 -8.74 9.67
C ASP A 79 8.82 -7.81 10.38
N GLU A 80 8.58 -7.53 11.66
CA GLU A 80 9.53 -6.75 12.48
C GLU A 80 10.88 -7.47 12.63
N ALA A 81 10.87 -8.81 12.70
CA ALA A 81 12.08 -9.64 12.74
C ALA A 81 12.79 -9.77 11.39
N GLY A 82 12.19 -9.33 10.28
CA GLY A 82 12.81 -9.31 8.96
C GLY A 82 12.33 -10.40 8.00
N ALA A 83 11.19 -11.01 8.22
CA ALA A 83 10.62 -12.05 7.34
C ALA A 83 10.47 -11.56 5.89
N MET A 84 10.15 -10.28 5.68
CA MET A 84 10.03 -9.68 4.34
C MET A 84 11.34 -9.69 3.55
N LEU A 85 12.50 -9.75 4.20
CA LEU A 85 13.82 -9.81 3.51
C LEU A 85 14.03 -11.11 2.73
N GLU A 86 13.27 -12.16 3.05
CA GLU A 86 13.32 -13.48 2.39
C GLU A 86 12.28 -13.63 1.27
N VAL A 87 11.37 -12.67 1.11
CA VAL A 87 10.36 -12.68 0.04
C VAL A 87 10.98 -12.22 -1.27
N ASP A 88 10.66 -12.88 -2.38
CA ASP A 88 11.16 -12.51 -3.72
C ASP A 88 10.59 -11.15 -4.16
N LEU A 89 11.47 -10.19 -4.43
CA LEU A 89 11.08 -8.83 -4.81
C LEU A 89 10.46 -8.78 -6.20
N ASP A 90 11.05 -9.45 -7.17
CA ASP A 90 10.57 -9.38 -8.56
C ASP A 90 9.15 -9.97 -8.67
N ALA A 91 8.95 -11.14 -8.10
CA ALA A 91 7.63 -11.77 -8.02
C ALA A 91 6.62 -10.88 -7.26
N SER A 92 7.06 -10.19 -6.20
CA SER A 92 6.21 -9.28 -5.43
C SER A 92 5.82 -8.03 -6.22
N LEU A 93 6.74 -7.43 -6.97
CA LEU A 93 6.45 -6.28 -7.82
C LEU A 93 5.55 -6.65 -9.00
N ASP A 94 5.74 -7.81 -9.63
CA ASP A 94 4.85 -8.32 -10.67
C ASP A 94 3.44 -8.55 -10.13
N ARG A 95 3.32 -9.09 -8.93
CA ARG A 95 2.03 -9.24 -8.25
C ARG A 95 1.38 -7.90 -7.96
N TYR A 96 2.15 -6.93 -7.47
CA TYR A 96 1.66 -5.58 -7.20
C TYR A 96 1.03 -4.93 -8.44
N VAL A 97 1.70 -5.02 -9.59
CA VAL A 97 1.16 -4.51 -10.86
C VAL A 97 -0.17 -5.19 -11.23
N ARG A 98 -0.24 -6.51 -11.14
CA ARG A 98 -1.46 -7.27 -11.48
C ARG A 98 -2.60 -6.99 -10.51
N GLU A 99 -2.33 -6.98 -9.21
CA GLU A 99 -3.35 -6.71 -8.19
C GLU A 99 -3.87 -5.28 -8.29
N ARG A 100 -3.00 -4.31 -8.55
CA ARG A 100 -3.39 -2.92 -8.77
C ARG A 100 -4.27 -2.77 -10.02
N ALA A 101 -3.91 -3.35 -11.14
CA ALA A 101 -4.73 -3.30 -12.35
C ALA A 101 -6.13 -3.87 -12.09
N SER A 102 -6.20 -5.03 -11.44
CA SER A 102 -7.48 -5.67 -11.09
C SER A 102 -8.29 -4.84 -10.07
N LEU A 103 -7.63 -4.23 -9.08
CA LEU A 103 -8.28 -3.34 -8.12
C LEU A 103 -8.85 -2.10 -8.81
N VAL A 104 -8.09 -1.45 -9.67
CA VAL A 104 -8.52 -0.27 -10.43
C VAL A 104 -9.75 -0.56 -11.27
N GLU A 105 -9.77 -1.69 -11.99
CA GLU A 105 -10.96 -2.11 -12.75
C GLU A 105 -12.18 -2.32 -11.85
N ARG A 106 -11.99 -2.87 -10.66
CA ARG A 106 -13.06 -3.00 -9.66
C ARG A 106 -13.57 -1.63 -9.18
N LEU A 107 -12.66 -0.68 -8.91
CA LEU A 107 -13.01 0.66 -8.44
C LEU A 107 -13.76 1.46 -9.51
N LYS A 108 -13.44 1.30 -10.79
CA LYS A 108 -14.16 1.94 -11.92
C LYS A 108 -15.60 1.50 -12.02
N GLN A 109 -15.96 0.33 -11.48
CA GLN A 109 -17.30 -0.24 -11.54
C GLN A 109 -18.19 0.17 -10.34
N LEU A 110 -17.62 0.78 -9.30
CA LEU A 110 -18.37 1.17 -8.12
C LEU A 110 -19.33 2.33 -8.44
N SER A 111 -20.58 2.19 -7.98
CA SER A 111 -21.57 3.27 -8.02
C SER A 111 -21.21 4.42 -7.06
N PRO A 112 -21.75 5.62 -7.26
CA PRO A 112 -21.58 6.72 -6.31
C PRO A 112 -21.95 6.36 -4.86
N ASP A 113 -23.01 5.58 -4.67
CA ASP A 113 -23.47 5.15 -3.33
C ASP A 113 -22.47 4.17 -2.70
N GLU A 114 -21.92 3.24 -3.47
CA GLU A 114 -20.87 2.32 -2.99
C GLU A 114 -19.61 3.06 -2.56
N TRP A 115 -19.21 4.11 -3.27
CA TRP A 115 -18.09 4.95 -2.88
C TRP A 115 -18.28 5.66 -1.54
N GLN A 116 -19.52 6.01 -1.20
CA GLN A 116 -19.88 6.68 0.05
C GLN A 116 -20.25 5.70 1.18
N LYS A 117 -20.29 4.39 0.88
CA LYS A 117 -20.66 3.41 1.89
C LYS A 117 -19.68 3.43 3.06
N GLU A 118 -20.24 3.57 4.25
CA GLU A 118 -19.49 3.69 5.50
C GLU A 118 -19.22 2.33 6.15
N ALA A 119 -18.18 2.29 6.96
CA ALA A 119 -17.84 1.20 7.87
C ALA A 119 -17.43 1.76 9.23
N VAL A 120 -17.54 0.97 10.26
CA VAL A 120 -16.97 1.28 11.58
C VAL A 120 -15.50 0.91 11.55
N HIS A 121 -14.60 1.83 11.93
CA HIS A 121 -13.18 1.56 12.05
C HIS A 121 -12.73 1.72 13.50
N GLU A 122 -11.94 0.80 14.01
CA GLU A 122 -11.53 0.83 15.42
C GLU A 122 -10.69 2.04 15.82
N ALA A 123 -9.98 2.66 14.85
CA ALA A 123 -9.06 3.78 15.11
C ALA A 123 -9.52 5.13 14.51
N PHE A 124 -10.55 5.17 13.67
CA PHE A 124 -10.99 6.38 12.98
C PHE A 124 -12.49 6.64 13.17
N ASP A 125 -12.85 7.90 13.42
CA ASP A 125 -14.25 8.32 13.61
C ASP A 125 -15.08 8.23 12.31
N HIS A 126 -14.44 8.44 11.16
CA HIS A 126 -15.08 8.40 9.85
C HIS A 126 -14.29 7.47 8.92
N TYR A 127 -14.98 6.51 8.34
CA TYR A 127 -14.38 5.58 7.40
C TYR A 127 -15.39 5.15 6.35
N SER A 128 -15.10 5.46 5.11
CA SER A 128 -15.91 5.07 3.94
C SER A 128 -15.00 4.40 2.90
N VAL A 129 -15.60 3.82 1.87
CA VAL A 129 -14.84 3.26 0.74
C VAL A 129 -13.91 4.32 0.14
N PHE A 130 -14.39 5.56 -0.06
CA PHE A 130 -13.56 6.65 -0.57
C PHE A 130 -12.38 6.96 0.35
N ILE A 131 -12.64 7.09 1.65
CA ILE A 131 -11.58 7.36 2.65
C ILE A 131 -10.57 6.22 2.68
N MET A 132 -11.03 4.97 2.61
CA MET A 132 -10.17 3.80 2.59
C MET A 132 -9.18 3.82 1.43
N PHE A 133 -9.62 4.10 0.20
CA PHE A 133 -8.72 4.12 -0.96
C PHE A 133 -7.86 5.38 -1.03
N ARG A 134 -8.33 6.51 -0.52
CA ARG A 134 -7.47 7.68 -0.29
C ARG A 134 -6.38 7.36 0.74
N HIS A 135 -6.70 6.61 1.79
CA HIS A 135 -5.73 6.13 2.77
C HIS A 135 -4.71 5.18 2.13
N LEU A 136 -5.14 4.27 1.26
CA LEU A 136 -4.23 3.41 0.49
C LEU A 136 -3.21 4.23 -0.30
N LEU A 137 -3.66 5.25 -1.03
CA LEU A 137 -2.77 6.13 -1.80
C LEU A 137 -1.77 6.86 -0.89
N ASN A 138 -2.24 7.45 0.22
CA ASN A 138 -1.37 8.13 1.18
C ASN A 138 -0.35 7.17 1.82
N HIS A 139 -0.76 5.95 2.13
CA HIS A 139 0.09 4.90 2.65
C HIS A 139 1.20 4.51 1.66
N GLU A 140 0.86 4.38 0.37
CA GLU A 140 1.86 4.13 -0.67
C GLU A 140 2.86 5.27 -0.80
N MET A 141 2.39 6.51 -0.83
CA MET A 141 3.25 7.68 -0.91
C MET A 141 4.17 7.79 0.31
N PHE A 142 3.68 7.45 1.49
CA PHE A 142 4.50 7.39 2.70
C PHE A 142 5.65 6.37 2.56
N HIS A 143 5.36 5.14 2.12
CA HIS A 143 6.40 4.13 1.94
C HIS A 143 7.34 4.45 0.77
N ALA A 144 6.83 5.02 -0.32
CA ALA A 144 7.67 5.52 -1.42
C ALA A 144 8.64 6.61 -0.94
N TYR A 145 8.17 7.55 -0.13
CA TYR A 145 9.01 8.58 0.49
C TYR A 145 10.11 7.97 1.38
N ARG A 146 9.78 6.93 2.17
CA ARG A 146 10.77 6.21 2.98
C ARG A 146 11.83 5.51 2.12
N ILE A 147 11.45 4.93 0.99
CA ILE A 147 12.40 4.32 0.05
C ILE A 147 13.32 5.39 -0.54
N GLU A 148 12.79 6.55 -0.93
CA GLU A 148 13.58 7.66 -1.47
C GLU A 148 14.56 8.22 -0.42
N GLU A 149 14.13 8.39 0.83
CA GLU A 149 15.02 8.78 1.92
C GLU A 149 16.21 7.81 2.07
N LEU A 150 15.95 6.50 1.97
CA LEU A 150 17.00 5.47 2.05
C LEU A 150 17.90 5.46 0.81
N LEU A 151 17.34 5.69 -0.38
CA LEU A 151 18.13 5.86 -1.61
C LEU A 151 19.09 7.04 -1.51
N LEU A 152 18.62 8.18 -1.00
CA LEU A 152 19.37 9.43 -0.94
C LEU A 152 20.21 9.58 0.35
N LYS A 153 20.12 8.64 1.28
CA LYS A 153 20.86 8.67 2.54
C LYS A 153 22.38 8.69 2.30
N LYS A 154 23.08 9.67 2.87
CA LYS A 154 24.53 9.85 2.71
C LYS A 154 25.34 8.98 3.66
N ASP A 155 24.93 8.89 4.91
CA ASP A 155 25.68 8.24 5.99
C ASP A 155 25.07 6.88 6.30
N TRP A 156 25.68 5.84 5.74
CA TRP A 156 25.28 4.44 5.91
C TRP A 156 26.19 3.66 6.86
N ASP A 157 27.05 4.32 7.58
CA ASP A 157 28.04 3.73 8.49
C ASP A 157 27.46 3.38 9.86
#